data_4af9df62ad834ea8a9a45581a3ee07e2
#
_entry.id   4af9df62ad834ea8a9a45581a3ee07e2
#
_cell.length_a   1.000
_cell.length_b   1.000
_cell.length_c   1.000
_cell.angle_alpha   90.00
_cell.angle_beta   90.00
_cell.angle_gamma   90.00
#
_symmetry.space_group_name_H-M   'P 1'
#
loop_
_entity.id
_entity.type
_entity.pdbx_description
1 polymer ?
#
loop_
_entity_poly.entity_id
_entity_poly.type
_entity_poly.pdbx_seq_one_letter_code
_entity_poly.pdbx_strand_id
1 'polypeptide(L)'
;MSKKYSVPESIKLKTHLDEASFDSMYLDSINNPESFWATQASKHITWIKEPNHISSIEMEKGEIEWFNDGILNASFNCIDRHLSNPDALAIIWESDDPSKDKKISYGHLHDEVCKFANLLKNRGIKKGDRVCIYMPMIPEATYAMLACARIGAVHSVVFGGFSVESLKDRILDSNCETVITANEGIRGGKRIPLKENVDKAIKSCPNVHSVIVVKRTGEELNLISKVDVDYLIEKEKFEAHCDCEPMKSEDPLFILYTSGSTGKPKGVLHTTGGYLLGAAITPVSYTHLTLP
;
A
#
# COMPACT_ATOMS: atom_id res chain seq x y z
N MET A 1 12.02 11.69 -37.00
CA MET A 1 12.15 12.75 -36.00
C MET A 1 10.86 12.78 -35.19
N SER A 2 10.91 12.56 -33.88
CA SER A 2 9.72 12.66 -33.00
C SER A 2 9.26 14.13 -32.97
N LYS A 3 7.97 14.36 -33.23
CA LYS A 3 7.38 15.69 -33.15
C LYS A 3 7.41 16.16 -31.69
N LYS A 4 8.16 17.20 -31.38
CA LYS A 4 8.14 17.83 -30.06
C LYS A 4 6.94 18.78 -29.97
N TYR A 5 6.20 18.70 -28.87
CA TYR A 5 5.10 19.59 -28.55
C TYR A 5 5.55 20.55 -27.44
N SER A 6 5.23 21.83 -27.57
CA SER A 6 5.51 22.80 -26.52
C SER A 6 4.52 22.60 -25.35
N VAL A 7 5.02 22.76 -24.13
CA VAL A 7 4.17 22.77 -22.94
C VAL A 7 3.32 24.04 -22.92
N PRO A 8 1.98 23.96 -22.76
CA PRO A 8 1.13 25.15 -22.66
C PRO A 8 1.55 26.05 -21.47
N GLU A 9 1.51 27.37 -21.65
CA GLU A 9 1.90 28.32 -20.62
C GLU A 9 1.08 28.17 -19.32
N SER A 10 -0.21 27.83 -19.43
CA SER A 10 -1.07 27.55 -18.27
C SER A 10 -0.62 26.37 -17.41
N ILE A 11 0.12 25.45 -18.00
CA ILE A 11 0.73 24.30 -17.29
C ILE A 11 2.08 24.72 -16.72
N LYS A 12 2.94 25.39 -17.50
CA LYS A 12 4.26 25.86 -17.02
C LYS A 12 4.16 26.70 -15.75
N LEU A 13 3.17 27.59 -15.68
CA LEU A 13 2.94 28.45 -14.50
C LEU A 13 2.50 27.67 -13.23
N LYS A 14 2.07 26.43 -13.35
CA LYS A 14 1.57 25.59 -12.25
C LYS A 14 2.51 24.44 -11.91
N THR A 15 3.58 24.23 -12.68
CA THR A 15 4.53 23.15 -12.43
C THR A 15 5.46 23.51 -11.29
N HIS A 16 5.82 22.52 -10.47
CA HIS A 16 6.83 22.67 -9.40
C HIS A 16 8.26 22.59 -9.97
N LEU A 17 8.42 21.97 -11.12
CA LEU A 17 9.69 21.82 -11.80
C LEU A 17 9.56 22.29 -13.26
N ASP A 18 10.47 23.14 -13.69
CA ASP A 18 10.76 23.43 -15.10
C ASP A 18 11.95 22.57 -15.59
N GLU A 19 12.28 22.67 -16.88
CA GLU A 19 13.36 21.90 -17.51
C GLU A 19 14.71 22.15 -16.82
N ALA A 20 15.03 23.41 -16.50
CA ALA A 20 16.30 23.77 -15.87
C ALA A 20 16.40 23.23 -14.44
N SER A 21 15.34 23.32 -13.66
CA SER A 21 15.27 22.77 -12.31
C SER A 21 15.37 21.24 -12.32
N PHE A 22 14.71 20.58 -13.28
CA PHE A 22 14.80 19.13 -13.45
C PHE A 22 16.24 18.70 -13.78
N ASP A 23 16.87 19.35 -14.75
CA ASP A 23 18.26 19.04 -15.15
C ASP A 23 19.23 19.22 -13.99
N SER A 24 19.06 20.32 -13.23
CA SER A 24 19.87 20.58 -12.03
C SER A 24 19.68 19.49 -10.97
N MET A 25 18.45 19.13 -10.65
CA MET A 25 18.14 18.06 -9.69
C MET A 25 18.67 16.71 -10.14
N TYR A 26 18.53 16.39 -11.44
CA TYR A 26 19.04 15.16 -12.01
C TYR A 26 20.56 15.06 -11.89
N LEU A 27 21.28 16.12 -12.27
CA LEU A 27 22.74 16.18 -12.13
C LEU A 27 23.18 16.07 -10.67
N ASP A 28 22.50 16.72 -9.75
CA ASP A 28 22.80 16.66 -8.33
C ASP A 28 22.57 15.24 -7.79
N SER A 29 21.49 14.56 -8.21
CA SER A 29 21.20 13.18 -7.79
C SER A 29 22.26 12.16 -8.22
N ILE A 30 23.00 12.45 -9.31
CA ILE A 30 24.09 11.60 -9.83
C ILE A 30 25.44 11.98 -9.21
N ASN A 31 25.73 13.29 -9.13
CA ASN A 31 27.05 13.77 -8.70
C ASN A 31 27.18 13.78 -7.17
N ASN A 32 26.09 14.00 -6.45
CA ASN A 32 26.04 14.14 -5.00
C ASN A 32 24.91 13.28 -4.37
N PRO A 33 24.84 11.96 -4.65
CA PRO A 33 23.69 11.15 -4.30
C PRO A 33 23.35 11.16 -2.81
N GLU A 34 24.33 11.08 -1.93
CA GLU A 34 24.09 11.06 -0.49
C GLU A 34 23.43 12.35 0.01
N SER A 35 23.97 13.51 -0.35
CA SER A 35 23.40 14.79 0.09
C SER A 35 22.06 15.07 -0.57
N PHE A 36 21.90 14.68 -1.83
CA PHE A 36 20.63 14.79 -2.55
C PHE A 36 19.54 13.98 -1.87
N TRP A 37 19.78 12.67 -1.65
CA TRP A 37 18.77 11.78 -1.05
C TRP A 37 18.52 12.09 0.42
N ALA A 38 19.53 12.56 1.19
CA ALA A 38 19.32 13.06 2.54
C ALA A 38 18.36 14.25 2.56
N THR A 39 18.56 15.20 1.64
CA THR A 39 17.69 16.39 1.51
C THR A 39 16.26 15.98 1.13
N GLN A 40 16.09 15.08 0.18
CA GLN A 40 14.77 14.62 -0.22
C GLN A 40 14.07 13.85 0.91
N ALA A 41 14.79 12.99 1.62
CA ALA A 41 14.26 12.24 2.75
C ALA A 41 13.80 13.16 3.89
N SER A 42 14.60 14.16 4.26
CA SER A 42 14.23 15.15 5.28
C SER A 42 13.01 16.00 4.88
N LYS A 43 12.88 16.30 3.58
CA LYS A 43 11.76 17.11 3.06
C LYS A 43 10.43 16.33 2.98
N HIS A 44 10.48 15.06 2.64
CA HIS A 44 9.27 14.29 2.26
C HIS A 44 8.84 13.24 3.28
N ILE A 45 9.73 12.82 4.19
CA ILE A 45 9.45 11.76 5.17
C ILE A 45 9.45 12.34 6.58
N THR A 46 8.46 11.94 7.36
CA THR A 46 8.45 12.14 8.81
C THR A 46 9.04 10.90 9.46
N TRP A 47 10.20 11.07 10.08
CA TRP A 47 10.94 10.01 10.75
C TRP A 47 10.60 9.94 12.25
N ILE A 48 10.56 8.74 12.80
CA ILE A 48 10.56 8.50 14.26
C ILE A 48 12.01 8.70 14.77
N LYS A 49 12.98 8.20 13.99
CA LYS A 49 14.41 8.45 14.18
C LYS A 49 15.02 8.74 12.81
N GLU A 50 15.58 9.91 12.63
CA GLU A 50 16.26 10.27 11.39
C GLU A 50 17.47 9.37 11.13
N PRO A 51 17.74 9.00 9.86
CA PRO A 51 18.92 8.21 9.51
C PRO A 51 20.20 9.05 9.61
N ASN A 52 21.27 8.43 10.11
CA ASN A 52 22.62 8.99 10.04
C ASN A 52 23.38 8.49 8.80
N HIS A 53 22.97 7.33 8.26
CA HIS A 53 23.56 6.71 7.08
C HIS A 53 22.55 6.71 5.95
N ILE A 54 22.88 7.38 4.87
CA ILE A 54 21.97 7.59 3.75
C ILE A 54 21.95 6.38 2.82
N SER A 55 23.12 5.88 2.45
CA SER A 55 23.24 4.67 1.62
C SER A 55 24.43 3.82 2.03
N SER A 56 24.29 2.51 1.82
CA SER A 56 25.40 1.55 1.83
C SER A 56 25.25 0.69 0.60
N ILE A 57 26.26 0.76 -0.30
CA ILE A 57 26.22 0.08 -1.61
C ILE A 57 27.44 -0.78 -1.76
N GLU A 58 27.27 -2.12 -1.63
CA GLU A 58 28.29 -3.13 -1.87
C GLU A 58 27.92 -3.96 -3.10
N MET A 59 28.18 -3.42 -4.29
CA MET A 59 27.78 -4.03 -5.58
C MET A 59 28.35 -5.43 -5.79
N GLU A 60 29.56 -5.72 -5.29
CA GLU A 60 30.17 -7.04 -5.39
C GLU A 60 29.39 -8.11 -4.63
N LYS A 61 28.73 -7.73 -3.54
CA LYS A 61 27.88 -8.61 -2.74
C LYS A 61 26.41 -8.56 -3.18
N GLY A 62 26.04 -7.59 -4.01
CA GLY A 62 24.65 -7.32 -4.37
C GLY A 62 23.85 -6.73 -3.22
N GLU A 63 24.50 -6.11 -2.26
CA GLU A 63 23.89 -5.49 -1.09
C GLU A 63 23.72 -3.98 -1.31
N ILE A 64 22.48 -3.51 -1.24
CA ILE A 64 22.14 -2.10 -1.38
C ILE A 64 21.15 -1.76 -0.27
N GLU A 65 21.52 -0.84 0.60
CA GLU A 65 20.67 -0.35 1.70
C GLU A 65 20.53 1.16 1.63
N TRP A 66 19.32 1.64 1.92
CA TRP A 66 19.00 3.06 2.00
C TRP A 66 18.46 3.41 3.39
N PHE A 67 19.05 4.43 4.02
CA PHE A 67 18.60 4.97 5.32
C PHE A 67 18.53 3.87 6.41
N ASN A 68 19.47 2.94 6.43
CA ASN A 68 19.40 1.67 7.16
C ASN A 68 19.21 1.79 8.68
N ASP A 69 19.64 2.90 9.30
CA ASP A 69 19.44 3.19 10.72
C ASP A 69 18.25 4.13 11.01
N GLY A 70 17.53 4.56 9.97
CA GLY A 70 16.31 5.35 10.07
C GLY A 70 15.11 4.52 10.53
N ILE A 71 14.25 5.13 11.36
CA ILE A 71 13.01 4.52 11.85
C ILE A 71 11.82 5.37 11.43
N LEU A 72 10.83 4.74 10.83
CA LEU A 72 9.62 5.40 10.34
C LEU A 72 8.42 4.45 10.38
N ASN A 73 7.25 4.92 9.96
CA ASN A 73 6.11 4.08 9.61
C ASN A 73 5.40 4.65 8.38
N ALA A 74 5.09 3.81 7.41
CA ALA A 74 4.46 4.25 6.17
C ALA A 74 3.02 4.73 6.38
N SER A 75 2.25 4.06 7.23
CA SER A 75 0.88 4.49 7.55
C SER A 75 0.87 5.85 8.25
N PHE A 76 1.78 6.09 9.20
CA PHE A 76 1.95 7.40 9.84
C PHE A 76 2.20 8.50 8.80
N ASN A 77 3.11 8.25 7.88
CA ASN A 77 3.44 9.21 6.83
C ASN A 77 2.29 9.46 5.84
N CYS A 78 1.42 8.49 5.62
CA CYS A 78 0.26 8.62 4.75
C CYS A 78 -0.95 9.24 5.45
N ILE A 79 -1.07 9.17 6.78
CA ILE A 79 -2.29 9.52 7.50
C ILE A 79 -2.02 10.47 8.66
N ASP A 80 -1.30 10.01 9.68
CA ASP A 80 -1.25 10.66 11.00
C ASP A 80 -0.65 12.06 10.93
N ARG A 81 0.40 12.27 10.14
CA ARG A 81 1.02 13.59 9.95
C ARG A 81 0.08 14.64 9.35
N HIS A 82 -1.03 14.22 8.77
CA HIS A 82 -2.04 15.10 8.17
C HIS A 82 -3.25 15.37 9.09
N LEU A 83 -3.28 14.77 10.28
CA LEU A 83 -4.40 14.93 11.22
C LEU A 83 -4.50 16.31 11.88
N SER A 84 -3.55 17.21 11.61
CA SER A 84 -3.72 18.63 11.93
C SER A 84 -4.90 19.26 11.20
N ASN A 85 -5.32 18.68 10.06
CA ASN A 85 -6.56 19.00 9.34
C ASN A 85 -7.32 17.71 9.00
N PRO A 86 -8.02 17.10 9.98
CA PRO A 86 -8.66 15.81 9.84
C PRO A 86 -9.81 15.80 8.82
N ASP A 87 -10.40 16.97 8.52
CA ASP A 87 -11.49 17.12 7.56
C ASP A 87 -11.00 17.25 6.11
N ALA A 88 -9.68 17.42 5.88
CA ALA A 88 -9.14 17.44 4.53
C ALA A 88 -9.38 16.10 3.83
N LEU A 89 -9.62 16.15 2.52
CA LEU A 89 -9.88 14.95 1.72
C LEU A 89 -8.61 14.12 1.53
N ALA A 90 -8.65 12.87 1.96
CA ALA A 90 -7.61 11.88 1.75
C ALA A 90 -7.88 11.01 0.52
N ILE A 91 -9.14 10.62 0.29
CA ILE A 91 -9.52 9.74 -0.82
C ILE A 91 -10.79 10.28 -1.48
N ILE A 92 -10.78 10.36 -2.81
CA ILE A 92 -11.96 10.49 -3.64
C ILE A 92 -12.13 9.17 -4.37
N TRP A 93 -13.16 8.41 -4.00
CA TRP A 93 -13.45 7.13 -4.61
C TRP A 93 -14.67 7.24 -5.52
N GLU A 94 -14.45 6.93 -6.80
CA GLU A 94 -15.49 6.87 -7.81
C GLU A 94 -15.91 5.40 -8.00
N SER A 95 -17.19 5.15 -7.79
CA SER A 95 -17.79 3.83 -7.90
C SER A 95 -18.20 3.51 -9.35
N ASP A 96 -18.47 2.22 -9.64
CA ASP A 96 -19.14 1.83 -10.89
C ASP A 96 -20.56 2.46 -11.02
N ASP A 97 -21.16 2.84 -9.91
CA ASP A 97 -22.42 3.58 -9.81
C ASP A 97 -22.10 4.94 -9.18
N PRO A 98 -22.16 6.06 -9.95
CA PRO A 98 -21.81 7.39 -9.45
C PRO A 98 -22.61 7.86 -8.21
N SER A 99 -23.80 7.27 -7.98
CA SER A 99 -24.60 7.56 -6.77
C SER A 99 -23.96 7.02 -5.49
N LYS A 100 -22.93 6.19 -5.60
CA LYS A 100 -22.21 5.54 -4.48
C LYS A 100 -20.81 6.08 -4.28
N ASP A 101 -20.43 7.13 -5.00
CA ASP A 101 -19.13 7.78 -4.85
C ASP A 101 -18.92 8.24 -3.41
N LYS A 102 -17.67 8.16 -2.95
CA LYS A 102 -17.30 8.51 -1.58
C LYS A 102 -16.16 9.51 -1.54
N LYS A 103 -16.29 10.50 -0.67
CA LYS A 103 -15.21 11.39 -0.26
C LYS A 103 -14.83 11.04 1.18
N ILE A 104 -13.57 10.71 1.39
CA ILE A 104 -13.08 10.19 2.68
C ILE A 104 -12.04 11.18 3.18
N SER A 105 -12.26 11.72 4.39
CA SER A 105 -11.32 12.61 5.04
C SER A 105 -10.17 11.86 5.70
N TYR A 106 -9.09 12.55 6.05
CA TYR A 106 -7.97 11.96 6.80
C TYR A 106 -8.41 11.43 8.17
N GLY A 107 -9.30 12.12 8.88
CA GLY A 107 -9.84 11.63 10.14
C GLY A 107 -10.59 10.32 9.98
N HIS A 108 -11.51 10.23 9.00
CA HIS A 108 -12.23 8.99 8.73
C HIS A 108 -11.30 7.86 8.25
N LEU A 109 -10.31 8.17 7.40
CA LEU A 109 -9.30 7.19 6.96
C LEU A 109 -8.50 6.66 8.16
N HIS A 110 -8.09 7.53 9.09
CA HIS A 110 -7.39 7.14 10.30
C HIS A 110 -8.20 6.17 11.15
N ASP A 111 -9.47 6.49 11.40
CA ASP A 111 -10.35 5.66 12.22
C ASP A 111 -10.54 4.26 11.62
N GLU A 112 -10.82 4.18 10.33
CA GLU A 112 -10.99 2.90 9.62
C GLU A 112 -9.70 2.08 9.59
N VAL A 113 -8.55 2.72 9.37
CA VAL A 113 -7.25 2.04 9.37
C VAL A 113 -6.89 1.54 10.76
N CYS A 114 -7.15 2.30 11.83
CA CYS A 114 -6.91 1.88 13.20
C CYS A 114 -7.79 0.69 13.60
N LYS A 115 -9.09 0.73 13.30
CA LYS A 115 -10.00 -0.40 13.53
C LYS A 115 -9.56 -1.65 12.78
N PHE A 116 -9.17 -1.50 11.51
CA PHE A 116 -8.68 -2.63 10.71
C PHE A 116 -7.35 -3.19 11.27
N ALA A 117 -6.42 -2.33 11.66
CA ALA A 117 -5.16 -2.72 12.27
C ALA A 117 -5.38 -3.52 13.57
N ASN A 118 -6.30 -3.07 14.41
CA ASN A 118 -6.68 -3.78 15.64
C ASN A 118 -7.35 -5.13 15.34
N LEU A 119 -8.19 -5.20 14.31
CA LEU A 119 -8.75 -6.47 13.83
C LEU A 119 -7.65 -7.44 13.40
N LEU A 120 -6.65 -6.97 12.62
CA LEU A 120 -5.51 -7.80 12.20
C LEU A 120 -4.72 -8.32 13.41
N LYS A 121 -4.41 -7.44 14.37
CA LYS A 121 -3.76 -7.85 15.64
C LYS A 121 -4.57 -8.90 16.41
N ASN A 122 -5.89 -8.73 16.49
CA ASN A 122 -6.79 -9.69 17.13
C ASN A 122 -6.80 -11.05 16.41
N ARG A 123 -6.57 -11.06 15.07
CA ARG A 123 -6.40 -12.29 14.29
C ARG A 123 -4.99 -12.88 14.37
N GLY A 124 -4.13 -12.34 15.22
CA GLY A 124 -2.80 -12.86 15.50
C GLY A 124 -1.69 -12.29 14.60
N ILE A 125 -2.00 -11.35 13.71
CA ILE A 125 -1.02 -10.76 12.79
C ILE A 125 -0.05 -9.85 13.56
N LYS A 126 1.24 -10.03 13.29
CA LYS A 126 2.36 -9.31 13.90
C LYS A 126 3.25 -8.70 12.84
N LYS A 127 4.20 -7.88 13.28
CA LYS A 127 5.28 -7.35 12.44
C LYS A 127 5.98 -8.48 11.68
N GLY A 128 6.13 -8.32 10.36
CA GLY A 128 6.77 -9.28 9.47
C GLY A 128 5.84 -10.37 8.94
N ASP A 129 4.63 -10.54 9.47
CA ASP A 129 3.68 -11.50 8.92
C ASP A 129 3.15 -11.04 7.55
N ARG A 130 2.86 -12.00 6.65
CA ARG A 130 2.37 -11.70 5.31
C ARG A 130 0.86 -11.82 5.24
N VAL A 131 0.24 -10.81 4.64
CA VAL A 131 -1.21 -10.71 4.44
C VAL A 131 -1.51 -10.59 2.96
N CYS A 132 -2.30 -11.50 2.40
CA CYS A 132 -2.77 -11.42 1.02
C CYS A 132 -4.01 -10.55 0.93
N ILE A 133 -4.03 -9.56 0.05
CA ILE A 133 -5.16 -8.68 -0.22
C ILE A 133 -5.69 -8.96 -1.62
N TYR A 134 -6.79 -9.72 -1.72
CA TYR A 134 -7.47 -10.07 -2.96
C TYR A 134 -8.82 -9.35 -3.01
N MET A 135 -8.78 -8.08 -3.38
CA MET A 135 -9.93 -7.18 -3.30
C MET A 135 -10.19 -6.41 -4.60
N PRO A 136 -11.43 -5.95 -4.82
CA PRO A 136 -11.71 -4.97 -5.84
C PRO A 136 -11.19 -3.59 -5.41
N MET A 137 -11.21 -2.61 -6.35
CA MET A 137 -10.78 -1.23 -6.08
C MET A 137 -11.85 -0.48 -5.27
N ILE A 138 -11.89 -0.75 -3.98
CA ILE A 138 -12.79 -0.11 -3.00
C ILE A 138 -11.96 0.51 -1.88
N PRO A 139 -12.48 1.50 -1.14
CA PRO A 139 -11.74 2.17 -0.06
C PRO A 139 -11.13 1.20 0.97
N GLU A 140 -11.84 0.13 1.28
CA GLU A 140 -11.41 -0.90 2.23
C GLU A 140 -10.13 -1.62 1.80
N ALA A 141 -9.80 -1.64 0.49
CA ALA A 141 -8.51 -2.16 0.02
C ALA A 141 -7.35 -1.23 0.45
N THR A 142 -7.56 0.08 0.40
CA THR A 142 -6.59 1.06 0.89
C THR A 142 -6.46 0.99 2.42
N TYR A 143 -7.59 0.85 3.13
CA TYR A 143 -7.58 0.66 4.60
C TYR A 143 -6.77 -0.58 4.99
N ALA A 144 -6.95 -1.69 4.29
CA ALA A 144 -6.23 -2.93 4.53
C ALA A 144 -4.71 -2.78 4.31
N MET A 145 -4.28 -2.14 3.21
CA MET A 145 -2.86 -1.88 2.95
C MET A 145 -2.22 -1.01 4.04
N LEU A 146 -2.90 0.08 4.41
CA LEU A 146 -2.40 1.02 5.43
C LEU A 146 -2.46 0.41 6.85
N ALA A 147 -3.44 -0.45 7.14
CA ALA A 147 -3.51 -1.19 8.39
C ALA A 147 -2.36 -2.19 8.53
N CYS A 148 -2.02 -2.92 7.46
CA CYS A 148 -0.83 -3.77 7.44
C CYS A 148 0.44 -2.95 7.69
N ALA A 149 0.63 -1.86 6.96
CA ALA A 149 1.78 -0.97 7.14
C ALA A 149 1.85 -0.38 8.56
N ARG A 150 0.70 -0.08 9.17
CA ARG A 150 0.61 0.47 10.53
C ARG A 150 1.19 -0.46 11.58
N ILE A 151 0.91 -1.76 11.47
CA ILE A 151 1.38 -2.79 12.42
C ILE A 151 2.66 -3.51 11.96
N GLY A 152 3.29 -3.06 10.88
CA GLY A 152 4.51 -3.66 10.33
C GLY A 152 4.29 -5.01 9.64
N ALA A 153 3.05 -5.37 9.29
CA ALA A 153 2.76 -6.55 8.48
C ALA A 153 3.05 -6.29 6.99
N VAL A 154 3.51 -7.32 6.29
CA VAL A 154 3.87 -7.26 4.87
C VAL A 154 2.66 -7.62 4.02
N HIS A 155 2.11 -6.69 3.27
CA HIS A 155 0.97 -7.00 2.42
C HIS A 155 1.37 -7.43 1.01
N SER A 156 0.57 -8.34 0.43
CA SER A 156 0.69 -8.75 -0.96
C SER A 156 -0.65 -8.54 -1.66
N VAL A 157 -0.70 -7.53 -2.54
CA VAL A 157 -1.93 -7.21 -3.27
C VAL A 157 -2.03 -8.10 -4.51
N VAL A 158 -3.15 -8.78 -4.62
CA VAL A 158 -3.49 -9.64 -5.76
C VAL A 158 -4.70 -9.06 -6.49
N PHE A 159 -4.56 -8.85 -7.79
CA PHE A 159 -5.65 -8.28 -8.60
C PHE A 159 -6.90 -9.17 -8.56
N GLY A 160 -8.06 -8.57 -8.23
CA GLY A 160 -9.34 -9.28 -8.07
C GLY A 160 -9.89 -9.96 -9.33
N GLY A 161 -9.24 -9.80 -10.47
CA GLY A 161 -9.55 -10.49 -11.72
C GLY A 161 -8.70 -11.73 -12.00
N PHE A 162 -7.75 -12.07 -11.11
CA PHE A 162 -6.92 -13.26 -11.27
C PHE A 162 -7.67 -14.55 -10.94
N SER A 163 -7.22 -15.66 -11.56
CA SER A 163 -7.77 -16.99 -11.35
C SER A 163 -7.45 -17.53 -9.95
N VAL A 164 -8.17 -18.57 -9.56
CA VAL A 164 -7.97 -19.32 -8.31
C VAL A 164 -6.53 -19.83 -8.19
N GLU A 165 -5.96 -20.38 -9.26
CA GLU A 165 -4.57 -20.85 -9.33
C GLU A 165 -3.59 -19.70 -9.10
N SER A 166 -3.79 -18.58 -9.77
CA SER A 166 -2.96 -17.39 -9.62
C SER A 166 -2.95 -16.84 -8.18
N LEU A 167 -4.09 -16.88 -7.51
CA LEU A 167 -4.24 -16.49 -6.11
C LEU A 167 -3.53 -17.49 -5.19
N LYS A 168 -3.81 -18.79 -5.36
CA LYS A 168 -3.17 -19.88 -4.61
C LYS A 168 -1.64 -19.80 -4.67
N ASP A 169 -1.09 -19.65 -5.87
CA ASP A 169 0.36 -19.65 -6.06
C ASP A 169 1.02 -18.48 -5.31
N ARG A 170 0.38 -17.30 -5.28
CA ARG A 170 0.89 -16.14 -4.52
C ARG A 170 0.78 -16.31 -3.02
N ILE A 171 -0.32 -16.91 -2.53
CA ILE A 171 -0.49 -17.22 -1.10
C ILE A 171 0.60 -18.20 -0.64
N LEU A 172 0.87 -19.24 -1.43
CA LEU A 172 1.90 -20.23 -1.11
C LEU A 172 3.31 -19.64 -1.17
N ASP A 173 3.63 -18.91 -2.24
CA ASP A 173 4.97 -18.33 -2.45
C ASP A 173 5.32 -17.31 -1.37
N SER A 174 4.38 -16.44 -0.99
CA SER A 174 4.59 -15.46 0.09
C SER A 174 4.37 -16.02 1.49
N ASN A 175 3.92 -17.28 1.60
CA ASN A 175 3.53 -17.91 2.87
C ASN A 175 2.56 -17.03 3.69
N CYS A 176 1.52 -16.51 3.04
CA CYS A 176 0.48 -15.75 3.71
C CYS A 176 -0.40 -16.64 4.58
N GLU A 177 -0.68 -16.18 5.79
CA GLU A 177 -1.55 -16.87 6.77
C GLU A 177 -2.94 -16.26 6.88
N THR A 178 -3.09 -15.03 6.37
CA THR A 178 -4.36 -14.29 6.36
C THR A 178 -4.65 -13.77 4.96
N VAL A 179 -5.91 -13.87 4.55
CA VAL A 179 -6.42 -13.32 3.30
C VAL A 179 -7.50 -12.29 3.59
N ILE A 180 -7.42 -11.13 2.95
CA ILE A 180 -8.46 -10.10 2.99
C ILE A 180 -9.12 -10.08 1.61
N THR A 181 -10.46 -10.19 1.58
CA THR A 181 -11.22 -10.22 0.33
C THR A 181 -12.57 -9.51 0.47
N ALA A 182 -13.29 -9.40 -0.63
CA ALA A 182 -14.71 -9.01 -0.62
C ALA A 182 -15.59 -10.20 -1.04
N ASN A 183 -16.89 -10.15 -0.72
CA ASN A 183 -17.80 -11.18 -1.21
C ASN A 183 -17.78 -11.23 -2.74
N GLU A 184 -17.88 -10.07 -3.39
CA GLU A 184 -17.86 -9.95 -4.85
C GLU A 184 -17.11 -8.68 -5.29
N GLY A 185 -16.55 -8.73 -6.51
CA GLY A 185 -16.12 -7.57 -7.27
C GLY A 185 -17.15 -7.24 -8.36
N ILE A 186 -17.17 -5.98 -8.81
CA ILE A 186 -17.94 -5.55 -9.98
C ILE A 186 -16.95 -5.02 -11.01
N ARG A 187 -17.06 -5.49 -12.25
CA ARG A 187 -16.23 -5.02 -13.35
C ARG A 187 -16.99 -5.08 -14.66
N GLY A 188 -17.18 -3.92 -15.29
CA GLY A 188 -17.93 -3.82 -16.54
C GLY A 188 -19.34 -4.40 -16.41
N GLY A 189 -20.03 -4.15 -15.30
CA GLY A 189 -21.36 -4.65 -14.98
C GLY A 189 -21.43 -6.15 -14.60
N LYS A 190 -20.30 -6.88 -14.62
CA LYS A 190 -20.25 -8.29 -14.24
C LYS A 190 -19.81 -8.47 -12.80
N ARG A 191 -20.44 -9.38 -12.07
CA ARG A 191 -20.02 -9.79 -10.72
C ARG A 191 -18.91 -10.83 -10.81
N ILE A 192 -17.88 -10.66 -9.98
CA ILE A 192 -16.75 -11.58 -9.83
C ILE A 192 -16.83 -12.17 -8.42
N PRO A 193 -16.99 -13.49 -8.26
CA PRO A 193 -17.19 -14.13 -6.95
C PRO A 193 -15.84 -14.28 -6.21
N LEU A 194 -15.35 -13.18 -5.62
CA LEU A 194 -14.02 -13.14 -5.02
C LEU A 194 -13.89 -14.09 -3.82
N LYS A 195 -14.91 -14.11 -2.93
CA LYS A 195 -14.92 -15.02 -1.77
C LYS A 195 -14.89 -16.49 -2.19
N GLU A 196 -15.68 -16.88 -3.21
CA GLU A 196 -15.64 -18.25 -3.71
C GLU A 196 -14.27 -18.63 -4.30
N ASN A 197 -13.61 -17.68 -4.98
CA ASN A 197 -12.25 -17.89 -5.48
C ASN A 197 -11.25 -18.11 -4.35
N VAL A 198 -11.37 -17.32 -3.26
CA VAL A 198 -10.57 -17.52 -2.04
C VAL A 198 -10.84 -18.90 -1.44
N ASP A 199 -12.11 -19.30 -1.29
CA ASP A 199 -12.48 -20.61 -0.71
C ASP A 199 -11.90 -21.78 -1.50
N LYS A 200 -11.83 -21.64 -2.83
CA LYS A 200 -11.22 -22.66 -3.69
C LYS A 200 -9.69 -22.67 -3.55
N ALA A 201 -9.06 -21.48 -3.49
CA ALA A 201 -7.62 -21.35 -3.41
C ALA A 201 -7.05 -21.87 -2.07
N ILE A 202 -7.68 -21.51 -0.95
CA ILE A 202 -7.18 -21.83 0.40
C ILE A 202 -7.28 -23.32 0.73
N LYS A 203 -8.08 -24.12 0.02
CA LYS A 203 -8.09 -25.60 0.16
C LYS A 203 -6.70 -26.22 -0.02
N SER A 204 -5.85 -25.56 -0.79
CA SER A 204 -4.45 -25.99 -1.05
C SER A 204 -3.42 -25.13 -0.30
N CYS A 205 -3.86 -24.23 0.60
CA CYS A 205 -3.00 -23.32 1.36
C CYS A 205 -3.17 -23.60 2.87
N PRO A 206 -2.56 -24.66 3.41
CA PRO A 206 -2.85 -25.14 4.78
C PRO A 206 -2.50 -24.14 5.88
N ASN A 207 -1.64 -23.16 5.59
CA ASN A 207 -1.24 -22.15 6.56
C ASN A 207 -2.26 -21.01 6.71
N VAL A 208 -3.24 -20.89 5.79
CA VAL A 208 -4.27 -19.86 5.89
C VAL A 208 -5.27 -20.26 6.96
N HIS A 209 -5.29 -19.48 8.05
CA HIS A 209 -6.17 -19.69 9.19
C HIS A 209 -7.18 -18.54 9.40
N SER A 210 -7.08 -17.46 8.61
CA SER A 210 -7.96 -16.30 8.73
C SER A 210 -8.31 -15.72 7.36
N VAL A 211 -9.62 -15.48 7.13
CA VAL A 211 -10.12 -14.76 5.95
C VAL A 211 -11.04 -13.63 6.42
N ILE A 212 -10.66 -12.39 6.12
CA ILE A 212 -11.45 -11.20 6.43
C ILE A 212 -12.25 -10.82 5.19
N VAL A 213 -13.59 -10.81 5.31
CA VAL A 213 -14.49 -10.61 4.19
C VAL A 213 -15.20 -9.27 4.29
N VAL A 214 -15.00 -8.41 3.30
CA VAL A 214 -15.73 -7.14 3.17
C VAL A 214 -17.00 -7.37 2.35
N LYS A 215 -18.15 -6.96 2.89
CA LYS A 215 -19.43 -7.01 2.18
C LYS A 215 -19.56 -5.81 1.23
N ARG A 216 -19.30 -6.02 -0.06
CA ARG A 216 -19.46 -5.00 -1.11
C ARG A 216 -20.86 -4.96 -1.72
N THR A 217 -21.47 -6.12 -1.92
CA THR A 217 -22.78 -6.25 -2.55
C THR A 217 -23.85 -6.67 -1.56
N GLY A 218 -25.13 -6.59 -1.94
CA GLY A 218 -26.26 -6.97 -1.09
C GLY A 218 -26.40 -8.46 -0.81
N GLU A 219 -25.61 -9.32 -1.49
CA GLU A 219 -25.65 -10.76 -1.28
C GLU A 219 -25.20 -11.14 0.13
N GLU A 220 -25.78 -12.18 0.69
CA GLU A 220 -25.37 -12.71 1.99
C GLU A 220 -23.93 -13.21 1.96
N LEU A 221 -23.21 -13.00 3.08
CA LEU A 221 -21.86 -13.54 3.23
C LEU A 221 -21.96 -15.03 3.56
N ASN A 222 -21.43 -15.86 2.68
CA ASN A 222 -21.27 -17.28 2.94
C ASN A 222 -19.96 -17.49 3.71
N LEU A 223 -20.02 -17.42 5.06
CA LEU A 223 -18.85 -17.51 5.91
C LEU A 223 -18.64 -18.94 6.40
N ILE A 224 -17.39 -19.42 6.28
CA ILE A 224 -16.96 -20.70 6.85
C ILE A 224 -16.59 -20.44 8.32
N SER A 225 -17.36 -21.01 9.25
CA SER A 225 -17.15 -20.80 10.67
C SER A 225 -15.73 -21.15 11.10
N LYS A 226 -15.11 -20.30 11.92
CA LYS A 226 -13.73 -20.32 12.47
C LYS A 226 -12.63 -19.70 11.58
N VAL A 227 -12.75 -19.71 10.26
CA VAL A 227 -11.77 -19.13 9.35
C VAL A 227 -12.16 -17.71 8.94
N ASP A 228 -13.43 -17.55 8.56
CA ASP A 228 -13.95 -16.30 8.01
C ASP A 228 -14.49 -15.37 9.10
N VAL A 229 -14.30 -14.08 8.87
CA VAL A 229 -14.92 -13.02 9.67
C VAL A 229 -15.53 -11.95 8.77
N ASP A 230 -16.71 -11.45 9.14
CA ASP A 230 -17.32 -10.28 8.50
C ASP A 230 -16.59 -9.02 8.99
N TYR A 231 -15.93 -8.32 8.06
CA TYR A 231 -15.21 -7.10 8.37
C TYR A 231 -16.10 -6.02 8.99
N LEU A 232 -17.30 -5.80 8.43
CA LEU A 232 -18.19 -4.72 8.88
C LEU A 232 -18.69 -4.93 10.31
N ILE A 233 -18.89 -6.19 10.73
CA ILE A 233 -19.30 -6.54 12.07
C ILE A 233 -18.11 -6.51 13.03
N GLU A 234 -17.00 -7.12 12.63
CA GLU A 234 -15.85 -7.28 13.53
C GLU A 234 -15.15 -5.96 13.82
N LYS A 235 -14.99 -5.07 12.83
CA LYS A 235 -14.30 -3.78 13.02
C LYS A 235 -14.93 -2.90 14.10
N GLU A 236 -16.26 -3.01 14.32
CA GLU A 236 -16.97 -2.20 15.31
C GLU A 236 -16.68 -2.63 16.77
N LYS A 237 -15.98 -3.75 16.96
CA LYS A 237 -15.52 -4.20 18.29
C LYS A 237 -14.21 -3.51 18.71
N PHE A 238 -13.58 -2.73 17.84
CA PHE A 238 -12.27 -2.14 18.05
C PHE A 238 -12.33 -0.62 18.08
N GLU A 239 -11.45 -0.06 18.89
CA GLU A 239 -11.26 1.39 18.99
C GLU A 239 -10.59 1.94 17.72
N ALA A 240 -10.89 3.21 17.41
CA ALA A 240 -10.30 3.96 16.32
C ALA A 240 -8.92 4.55 16.70
N HIS A 241 -8.15 3.78 17.47
CA HIS A 241 -6.79 4.10 17.89
C HIS A 241 -5.91 2.85 17.83
N CYS A 242 -4.77 2.98 17.20
CA CYS A 242 -3.76 1.94 17.10
C CYS A 242 -2.40 2.60 16.84
N ASP A 243 -1.45 2.42 17.75
CA ASP A 243 -0.10 2.95 17.59
C ASP A 243 0.60 2.36 16.36
N CYS A 244 1.41 3.18 15.70
CA CYS A 244 2.22 2.76 14.57
C CYS A 244 3.45 1.97 15.04
N GLU A 245 3.66 0.80 14.49
CA GLU A 245 4.87 0.00 14.72
C GLU A 245 6.11 0.74 14.17
N PRO A 246 7.16 0.92 14.98
CA PRO A 246 8.43 1.46 14.48
C PRO A 246 9.09 0.49 13.51
N MET A 247 9.29 0.94 12.25
CA MET A 247 9.90 0.16 11.19
C MET A 247 11.26 0.73 10.83
N LYS A 248 12.26 -0.14 10.65
CA LYS A 248 13.51 0.26 10.00
C LYS A 248 13.21 0.60 8.52
N SER A 249 14.05 1.46 7.94
CA SER A 249 13.92 1.80 6.52
C SER A 249 13.94 0.58 5.60
N GLU A 250 14.76 -0.41 5.92
CA GLU A 250 14.88 -1.65 5.15
C GLU A 250 13.93 -2.77 5.59
N ASP A 251 13.08 -2.54 6.60
CA ASP A 251 12.04 -3.52 6.93
C ASP A 251 11.07 -3.67 5.75
N PRO A 252 10.63 -4.89 5.44
CA PRO A 252 9.67 -5.17 4.38
C PRO A 252 8.36 -4.40 4.55
N LEU A 253 7.86 -3.82 3.46
CA LEU A 253 6.57 -3.13 3.41
C LEU A 253 5.53 -3.95 2.66
N PHE A 254 5.85 -4.40 1.45
CA PHE A 254 4.93 -5.21 0.65
C PHE A 254 5.66 -6.07 -0.39
N ILE A 255 4.93 -7.07 -0.91
CA ILE A 255 5.36 -7.92 -2.01
C ILE A 255 4.45 -7.66 -3.23
N LEU A 256 5.05 -7.37 -4.37
CA LEU A 256 4.33 -7.22 -5.63
C LEU A 256 4.85 -8.22 -6.65
N TYR A 257 3.92 -8.96 -7.27
CA TYR A 257 4.25 -9.98 -8.25
C TYR A 257 4.31 -9.43 -9.66
N THR A 258 5.43 -9.67 -10.34
CA THR A 258 5.62 -9.34 -11.75
C THR A 258 5.50 -10.58 -12.62
N SER A 259 5.15 -10.41 -13.91
CA SER A 259 5.20 -11.47 -14.90
C SER A 259 6.66 -11.83 -15.19
N GLY A 260 7.16 -12.87 -14.53
CA GLY A 260 8.54 -13.34 -14.74
C GLY A 260 8.76 -13.87 -16.16
N SER A 261 9.97 -13.73 -16.69
CA SER A 261 10.40 -14.30 -17.98
C SER A 261 10.28 -15.83 -18.06
N THR A 262 10.16 -16.51 -16.92
CA THR A 262 10.08 -17.99 -16.79
C THR A 262 8.66 -18.52 -16.67
N GLY A 263 7.63 -17.71 -16.89
CA GLY A 263 6.21 -18.10 -16.83
C GLY A 263 5.59 -18.14 -15.44
N LYS A 264 6.37 -18.24 -14.37
CA LYS A 264 5.87 -18.09 -13.00
C LYS A 264 6.09 -16.66 -12.51
N PRO A 265 5.08 -16.04 -11.88
CA PRO A 265 5.25 -14.73 -11.27
C PRO A 265 6.35 -14.74 -10.21
N LYS A 266 7.15 -13.66 -10.17
CA LYS A 266 8.18 -13.46 -9.15
C LYS A 266 7.73 -12.37 -8.19
N GLY A 267 7.76 -12.65 -6.90
CA GLY A 267 7.51 -11.68 -5.83
C GLY A 267 8.70 -10.73 -5.70
N VAL A 268 8.45 -9.43 -5.88
CA VAL A 268 9.42 -8.37 -5.61
C VAL A 268 9.09 -7.77 -4.25
N LEU A 269 10.04 -7.90 -3.33
CA LEU A 269 9.93 -7.31 -1.99
C LEU A 269 10.34 -5.83 -2.05
N HIS A 270 9.48 -4.96 -1.56
CA HIS A 270 9.75 -3.53 -1.39
C HIS A 270 9.94 -3.21 0.09
N THR A 271 10.99 -2.47 0.39
CA THR A 271 11.29 -1.98 1.75
C THR A 271 10.64 -0.63 2.03
N THR A 272 10.53 -0.27 3.31
CA THR A 272 9.65 0.82 3.76
C THR A 272 10.15 2.21 3.34
N GLY A 273 11.41 2.55 3.67
CA GLY A 273 11.91 3.92 3.54
C GLY A 273 12.14 4.35 2.10
N GLY A 274 12.88 3.54 1.34
CA GLY A 274 13.21 3.85 -0.06
C GLY A 274 11.97 3.91 -0.94
N TYR A 275 11.03 2.97 -0.79
CA TYR A 275 9.77 2.99 -1.52
C TYR A 275 8.92 4.21 -1.17
N LEU A 276 8.75 4.50 0.13
CA LEU A 276 7.93 5.63 0.56
C LEU A 276 8.48 6.96 0.04
N LEU A 277 9.80 7.15 0.07
CA LEU A 277 10.44 8.34 -0.47
C LEU A 277 10.21 8.47 -1.98
N GLY A 278 10.43 7.39 -2.74
CA GLY A 278 10.18 7.37 -4.19
C GLY A 278 8.72 7.68 -4.52
N ALA A 279 7.78 7.11 -3.77
CA ALA A 279 6.36 7.38 -3.91
C ALA A 279 6.00 8.84 -3.57
N ALA A 280 6.61 9.42 -2.51
CA ALA A 280 6.34 10.81 -2.11
C ALA A 280 6.87 11.84 -3.12
N ILE A 281 8.06 11.61 -3.69
CA ILE A 281 8.66 12.53 -4.68
C ILE A 281 7.92 12.48 -6.01
N THR A 282 7.50 11.29 -6.45
CA THR A 282 6.88 11.09 -7.77
C THR A 282 5.61 11.93 -7.98
N PRO A 283 4.62 11.98 -7.07
CA PRO A 283 3.45 12.84 -7.24
C PRO A 283 3.79 14.32 -7.31
N VAL A 284 4.74 14.79 -6.51
CA VAL A 284 5.13 16.21 -6.48
C VAL A 284 5.88 16.59 -7.75
N SER A 285 6.90 15.83 -8.12
CA SER A 285 7.80 16.19 -9.23
C SER A 285 7.24 15.83 -10.60
N TYR A 286 6.49 14.74 -10.72
CA TYR A 286 5.97 14.26 -12.00
C TYR A 286 4.53 14.69 -12.26
N THR A 287 3.65 14.57 -11.29
CA THR A 287 2.23 14.94 -11.43
C THR A 287 1.92 16.34 -10.91
N HIS A 288 2.90 17.02 -10.31
CA HIS A 288 2.79 18.37 -9.75
C HIS A 288 1.67 18.50 -8.69
N LEU A 289 1.46 17.42 -7.93
CA LEU A 289 0.54 17.44 -6.79
C LEU A 289 1.23 18.11 -5.60
N THR A 290 0.56 19.09 -5.00
CA THR A 290 0.94 19.57 -3.67
C THR A 290 0.49 18.53 -2.65
N LEU A 291 1.42 17.98 -1.89
CA LEU A 291 1.05 17.19 -0.72
C LEU A 291 0.53 18.16 0.36
N PRO A 292 -0.56 17.81 1.02
CA PRO A 292 -1.14 18.64 2.09
C PRO A 292 -0.18 18.80 3.27
#